data_b787f039a9881203ef9c2798a98ffa3b
#
_entry.id   b787f039a9881203ef9c2798a98ffa3b
#
_cell.length_a   1.000
_cell.length_b   1.000
_cell.length_c   1.000
_cell.angle_alpha   90.00
_cell.angle_beta   90.00
_cell.angle_gamma   90.00
#
_symmetry.space_group_name_H-M   'P 1'
#
loop_
_entity.id
_entity.type
_entity.pdbx_description
1 polymer ?
#
loop_
_entity_poly.entity_id
_entity_poly.type
_entity_poly.pdbx_seq_one_letter_code
_entity_poly.pdbx_strand_id
1 'polypeptide(L)'
;MPNAQCPMLNAPCPMPIYLILIMQLSYYPDAIVQAAHRVNELDSQLMAVQQQINRFEGNADRSAAFDIDLKNDAQRKARRFEVLLVNQEYQKAIDTQLRLTAEKTNAIAHLEYLRNQFSVAKLEARLAIAQQLTDFESRELVGL
;
A
#
# COMPACT_ATOMS: atom_id res chain seq x y z
N MET A 1 -0.07 -33.93 -30.80
CA MET A 1 0.70 -32.86 -30.15
C MET A 1 1.96 -32.67 -30.95
N PRO A 2 2.21 -31.52 -31.59
CA PRO A 2 3.51 -31.33 -32.17
C PRO A 2 4.51 -31.17 -31.03
N ASN A 3 5.41 -32.13 -30.91
CA ASN A 3 6.61 -32.02 -30.13
C ASN A 3 7.36 -30.78 -30.64
N ALA A 4 7.38 -29.69 -29.90
CA ALA A 4 8.34 -28.64 -30.06
C ALA A 4 9.70 -29.24 -29.66
N GLN A 5 10.34 -29.94 -30.60
CA GLN A 5 11.69 -30.43 -30.41
C GLN A 5 12.61 -29.22 -30.29
N CYS A 6 13.14 -29.01 -29.11
CA CYS A 6 14.18 -28.03 -28.88
C CYS A 6 15.39 -28.43 -29.75
N PRO A 7 15.90 -27.55 -30.58
CA PRO A 7 16.94 -27.92 -31.56
C PRO A 7 18.35 -28.14 -30.97
N MET A 8 18.51 -28.05 -29.65
CA MET A 8 19.79 -28.21 -28.96
C MET A 8 19.68 -29.20 -27.79
N LEU A 9 20.43 -30.27 -27.80
CA LEU A 9 20.46 -31.37 -26.84
C LEU A 9 20.86 -30.95 -25.41
N ASN A 10 21.37 -29.76 -25.14
CA ASN A 10 21.91 -29.33 -23.85
C ASN A 10 21.48 -27.94 -23.41
N ALA A 11 20.54 -27.28 -24.07
CA ALA A 11 19.98 -26.00 -23.59
C ALA A 11 18.56 -26.19 -23.07
N PRO A 12 18.20 -25.64 -21.89
CA PRO A 12 16.82 -25.66 -21.42
C PRO A 12 15.93 -24.97 -22.46
N CYS A 13 14.81 -25.62 -22.83
CA CYS A 13 13.84 -25.05 -23.75
C CYS A 13 13.32 -23.72 -23.21
N PRO A 14 13.31 -22.62 -23.99
CA PRO A 14 12.72 -21.36 -23.53
C PRO A 14 11.24 -21.58 -23.26
N MET A 15 10.77 -21.13 -22.09
CA MET A 15 9.36 -21.16 -21.75
C MET A 15 8.55 -20.31 -22.74
N PRO A 16 7.38 -20.81 -23.21
CA PRO A 16 6.47 -19.99 -24.00
C PRO A 16 6.08 -18.72 -23.23
N ILE A 17 6.03 -17.58 -23.91
CA ILE A 17 5.76 -16.28 -23.27
C ILE A 17 4.45 -16.23 -22.49
N TYR A 18 3.41 -16.95 -22.96
CA TYR A 18 2.13 -17.02 -22.25
C TYR A 18 2.24 -17.73 -20.89
N LEU A 19 3.09 -18.76 -20.75
CA LEU A 19 3.33 -19.41 -19.46
C LEU A 19 4.06 -18.47 -18.49
N ILE A 20 5.03 -17.70 -18.98
CA ILE A 20 5.72 -16.69 -18.18
C ILE A 20 4.72 -15.64 -17.68
N LEU A 21 3.83 -15.15 -18.52
CA LEU A 21 2.79 -14.18 -18.17
C LEU A 21 1.78 -14.75 -17.16
N ILE A 22 1.37 -16.01 -17.30
CA ILE A 22 0.50 -16.68 -16.34
C ILE A 22 1.20 -16.87 -14.98
N MET A 23 2.47 -17.24 -14.97
CA MET A 23 3.25 -17.36 -13.74
C MET A 23 3.41 -16.02 -13.03
N GLN A 24 3.59 -14.92 -13.76
CA GLN A 24 3.63 -13.57 -13.19
C GLN A 24 2.30 -13.17 -12.54
N LEU A 25 1.16 -13.62 -13.06
CA LEU A 25 -0.15 -13.34 -12.48
C LEU A 25 -0.30 -13.89 -11.06
N SER A 26 0.31 -15.03 -10.74
CA SER A 26 0.23 -15.65 -9.41
C SER A 26 0.96 -14.85 -8.32
N TYR A 27 1.87 -13.97 -8.68
CA TYR A 27 2.60 -13.09 -7.76
C TYR A 27 1.71 -11.99 -7.17
N TYR A 28 0.81 -11.42 -7.97
CA TYR A 28 0.08 -10.22 -7.59
C TYR A 28 -0.89 -10.39 -6.41
N PRO A 29 -1.67 -11.47 -6.29
CA PRO A 29 -2.60 -11.60 -5.16
C PRO A 29 -1.91 -11.50 -3.80
N ASP A 30 -0.80 -12.20 -3.61
CA ASP A 30 -0.05 -12.17 -2.35
C ASP A 30 0.61 -10.80 -2.11
N ALA A 31 1.20 -10.21 -3.15
CA ALA A 31 1.79 -8.88 -3.07
C ALA A 31 0.74 -7.80 -2.70
N ILE A 32 -0.46 -7.88 -3.28
CA ILE A 32 -1.58 -6.97 -2.97
C ILE A 32 -2.05 -7.15 -1.53
N VAL A 33 -2.18 -8.39 -1.05
CA VAL A 33 -2.56 -8.67 0.33
C VAL A 33 -1.52 -8.13 1.31
N GLN A 34 -0.24 -8.34 1.06
CA GLN A 34 0.84 -7.79 1.90
C GLN A 34 0.83 -6.27 1.92
N ALA A 35 0.65 -5.63 0.76
CA ALA A 35 0.54 -4.17 0.68
C ALA A 35 -0.69 -3.65 1.43
N ALA A 36 -1.85 -4.33 1.35
CA ALA A 36 -3.05 -3.99 2.11
C ALA A 36 -2.84 -4.15 3.62
N HIS A 37 -2.17 -5.21 4.07
CA HIS A 37 -1.80 -5.39 5.48
C HIS A 37 -0.91 -4.25 5.98
N ARG A 38 0.05 -3.80 5.16
CA ARG A 38 0.90 -2.64 5.54
C ARG A 38 0.08 -1.36 5.74
N VAL A 39 -0.90 -1.09 4.89
CA VAL A 39 -1.81 0.05 5.06
C VAL A 39 -2.59 -0.06 6.37
N ASN A 40 -3.15 -1.24 6.66
CA ASN A 40 -3.92 -1.48 7.90
C ASN A 40 -3.05 -1.35 9.16
N GLU A 41 -1.80 -1.81 9.10
CA GLU A 41 -0.85 -1.65 10.21
C GLU A 41 -0.56 -0.18 10.49
N LEU A 42 -0.32 0.61 9.45
CA LEU A 42 -0.10 2.06 9.57
C LEU A 42 -1.35 2.79 10.10
N ASP A 43 -2.54 2.37 9.70
CA ASP A 43 -3.79 2.87 10.27
C ASP A 43 -3.88 2.62 11.77
N SER A 44 -3.57 1.40 12.20
CA SER A 44 -3.58 1.03 13.62
C SER A 44 -2.57 1.85 14.43
N GLN A 45 -1.37 2.07 13.88
CA GLN A 45 -0.35 2.91 14.51
C GLN A 45 -0.80 4.38 14.61
N LEU A 46 -1.42 4.92 13.53
CA LEU A 46 -1.98 6.26 13.54
C LEU A 46 -3.08 6.44 14.59
N MET A 47 -3.98 5.47 14.70
CA MET A 47 -5.02 5.49 15.74
C MET A 47 -4.42 5.52 17.15
N ALA A 48 -3.39 4.74 17.42
CA ALA A 48 -2.70 4.72 18.71
C ALA A 48 -2.04 6.07 19.02
N VAL A 49 -1.35 6.65 18.05
CA VAL A 49 -0.73 7.98 18.20
C VAL A 49 -1.79 9.06 18.40
N GLN A 50 -2.90 9.03 17.66
CA GLN A 50 -4.01 9.97 17.84
C GLN A 50 -4.62 9.89 19.24
N GLN A 51 -4.79 8.68 19.77
CA GLN A 51 -5.26 8.52 21.15
C GLN A 51 -4.28 9.11 22.17
N GLN A 52 -2.99 8.97 21.93
CA GLN A 52 -1.96 9.56 22.78
C GLN A 52 -2.00 11.10 22.73
N ILE A 53 -2.10 11.68 21.53
CA ILE A 53 -2.28 13.12 21.35
C ILE A 53 -3.51 13.63 22.10
N ASN A 54 -4.66 12.97 21.95
CA ASN A 54 -5.90 13.32 22.62
C ASN A 54 -5.76 13.29 24.15
N ARG A 55 -4.98 12.35 24.70
CA ARG A 55 -4.69 12.31 26.14
C ARG A 55 -3.88 13.52 26.60
N PHE A 56 -2.84 13.91 25.85
CA PHE A 56 -2.07 15.10 26.16
C PHE A 56 -2.90 16.37 26.09
N GLU A 57 -3.73 16.51 25.07
CA GLU A 57 -4.64 17.63 24.92
C GLU A 57 -5.68 17.68 26.05
N GLY A 58 -6.29 16.56 26.40
CA GLY A 58 -7.22 16.46 27.50
C GLY A 58 -6.58 16.79 28.85
N ASN A 59 -5.32 16.40 29.08
CA ASN A 59 -4.59 16.79 30.27
C ASN A 59 -4.28 18.28 30.32
N ALA A 60 -3.93 18.88 29.18
CA ALA A 60 -3.70 20.33 29.06
C ALA A 60 -5.01 21.12 29.30
N ASP A 61 -6.12 20.65 28.75
CA ASP A 61 -7.44 21.24 28.97
C ASP A 61 -7.84 21.19 30.45
N ARG A 62 -7.61 20.05 31.11
CA ARG A 62 -7.87 19.88 32.55
C ARG A 62 -7.00 20.81 33.37
N SER A 63 -5.71 20.90 33.07
CA SER A 63 -4.78 21.82 33.74
C SER A 63 -5.23 23.27 33.62
N ALA A 64 -5.66 23.71 32.44
CA ALA A 64 -6.16 25.05 32.22
C ALA A 64 -7.51 25.32 32.90
N ALA A 65 -8.39 24.30 32.98
CA ALA A 65 -9.71 24.44 33.59
C ALA A 65 -9.66 24.58 35.13
N PHE A 66 -8.69 23.93 35.78
CA PHE A 66 -8.52 23.97 37.23
C PHE A 66 -7.58 25.05 37.74
N ASP A 67 -6.99 25.85 36.83
CA ASP A 67 -6.11 26.96 37.19
C ASP A 67 -6.98 28.17 37.65
N ILE A 68 -6.89 28.48 38.95
CA ILE A 68 -7.71 29.52 39.60
C ILE A 68 -7.34 30.94 39.12
N ASP A 69 -6.13 31.12 38.65
CA ASP A 69 -5.60 32.41 38.20
C ASP A 69 -6.12 32.82 36.82
N LEU A 70 -6.69 31.88 36.05
CA LEU A 70 -7.21 32.10 34.70
C LEU A 70 -8.67 32.58 34.75
N LYS A 71 -8.88 33.87 34.44
CA LYS A 71 -10.17 34.53 34.57
C LYS A 71 -11.06 34.47 33.33
N ASN A 72 -10.49 34.19 32.17
CA ASN A 72 -11.23 34.17 30.90
C ASN A 72 -10.75 33.08 29.93
N ASP A 73 -11.54 32.83 28.90
CA ASP A 73 -11.27 31.76 27.92
C ASP A 73 -9.99 32.02 27.09
N ALA A 74 -9.61 33.27 26.84
CA ALA A 74 -8.39 33.61 26.14
C ALA A 74 -7.14 33.19 26.94
N GLN A 75 -7.15 33.45 28.26
CA GLN A 75 -6.06 33.02 29.15
C GLN A 75 -5.98 31.48 29.25
N ARG A 76 -7.11 30.79 29.30
CA ARG A 76 -7.16 29.32 29.31
C ARG A 76 -6.61 28.73 28.04
N LYS A 77 -6.96 29.28 26.87
CA LYS A 77 -6.40 28.84 25.56
C LYS A 77 -4.90 29.08 25.48
N ALA A 78 -4.42 30.24 25.95
CA ALA A 78 -2.98 30.54 26.00
C ALA A 78 -2.25 29.53 26.90
N ARG A 79 -2.79 29.26 28.08
CA ARG A 79 -2.21 28.30 29.03
C ARG A 79 -2.16 26.88 28.45
N ARG A 80 -3.23 26.43 27.81
CA ARG A 80 -3.28 25.14 27.11
C ARG A 80 -2.18 25.05 26.07
N PHE A 81 -2.03 26.07 25.24
CA PHE A 81 -0.99 26.12 24.20
C PHE A 81 0.41 26.06 24.80
N GLU A 82 0.70 26.82 25.84
CA GLU A 82 1.99 26.79 26.55
C GLU A 82 2.33 25.41 27.09
N VAL A 83 1.37 24.75 27.76
CA VAL A 83 1.54 23.40 28.32
C VAL A 83 1.87 22.40 27.24
N LEU A 84 1.19 22.44 26.09
CA LEU A 84 1.44 21.53 24.97
C LEU A 84 2.77 21.84 24.25
N LEU A 85 3.11 23.12 24.14
CA LEU A 85 4.33 23.57 23.46
C LEU A 85 5.61 23.06 24.18
N VAL A 86 5.62 23.07 25.50
CA VAL A 86 6.77 22.60 26.31
C VAL A 86 6.75 21.09 26.54
N ASN A 87 5.70 20.41 26.21
CA ASN A 87 5.57 18.97 26.39
C ASN A 87 6.29 18.21 25.26
N GLN A 88 7.49 17.74 25.54
CA GLN A 88 8.30 17.02 24.54
C GLN A 88 7.63 15.74 24.03
N GLU A 89 6.89 15.01 24.87
CA GLU A 89 6.19 13.79 24.46
C GLU A 89 5.03 14.12 23.49
N TYR A 90 4.33 15.23 23.69
CA TYR A 90 3.32 15.71 22.77
C TYR A 90 3.94 16.07 21.41
N GLN A 91 5.06 16.81 21.41
CA GLN A 91 5.75 17.17 20.16
C GLN A 91 6.24 15.92 19.40
N LYS A 92 6.81 14.95 20.09
CA LYS A 92 7.19 13.66 19.49
C LYS A 92 5.99 12.89 18.91
N ALA A 93 4.84 12.94 19.59
CA ALA A 93 3.62 12.30 19.09
C ALA A 93 3.12 12.99 17.81
N ILE A 94 3.13 14.31 17.74
CA ILE A 94 2.80 15.07 16.52
C ILE A 94 3.75 14.72 15.37
N ASP A 95 5.06 14.73 15.61
CA ASP A 95 6.05 14.37 14.59
C ASP A 95 5.85 12.92 14.09
N THR A 96 5.55 12.00 15.00
CA THR A 96 5.25 10.61 14.68
C THR A 96 3.99 10.50 13.83
N GLN A 97 2.93 11.25 14.16
CA GLN A 97 1.69 11.29 13.38
C GLN A 97 1.95 11.77 11.95
N LEU A 98 2.73 12.84 11.77
CA LEU A 98 3.08 13.36 10.44
C LEU A 98 3.85 12.33 9.63
N ARG A 99 4.85 11.68 10.22
CA ARG A 99 5.64 10.64 9.57
C ARG A 99 4.78 9.44 9.15
N LEU A 100 3.97 8.91 10.07
CA LEU A 100 3.08 7.78 9.78
C LEU A 100 2.02 8.10 8.72
N THR A 101 1.54 9.34 8.69
CA THR A 101 0.60 9.80 7.65
C THR A 101 1.26 9.77 6.27
N ALA A 102 2.49 10.25 6.16
CA ALA A 102 3.24 10.19 4.92
C ALA A 102 3.54 8.74 4.48
N GLU A 103 3.95 7.89 5.43
CA GLU A 103 4.18 6.46 5.16
C GLU A 103 2.89 5.76 4.69
N LYS A 104 1.75 6.04 5.32
CA LYS A 104 0.44 5.50 4.90
C LYS A 104 0.07 5.94 3.49
N THR A 105 0.27 7.21 3.15
CA THR A 105 0.00 7.72 1.80
C THR A 105 0.84 6.98 0.77
N ASN A 106 2.11 6.76 1.04
CA ASN A 106 3.00 6.00 0.17
C ASN A 106 2.58 4.51 0.07
N ALA A 107 2.17 3.91 1.18
CA ALA A 107 1.68 2.53 1.19
C ALA A 107 0.39 2.35 0.37
N ILE A 108 -0.53 3.30 0.44
CA ILE A 108 -1.74 3.32 -0.39
C ILE A 108 -1.38 3.44 -1.88
N ALA A 109 -0.48 4.35 -2.23
CA ALA A 109 -0.02 4.51 -3.60
C ALA A 109 0.63 3.22 -4.14
N HIS A 110 1.42 2.53 -3.31
CA HIS A 110 2.02 1.24 -3.67
C HIS A 110 0.96 0.15 -3.88
N LEU A 111 -0.05 0.07 -3.01
CA LEU A 111 -1.17 -0.86 -3.14
C LEU A 111 -1.94 -0.64 -4.46
N GLU A 112 -2.22 0.62 -4.78
CA GLU A 112 -2.89 0.98 -6.04
C GLU A 112 -2.04 0.65 -7.26
N TYR A 113 -0.73 0.91 -7.19
CA TYR A 113 0.22 0.53 -8.23
C TYR A 113 0.15 -0.99 -8.50
N LEU A 114 0.22 -1.83 -7.47
CA LEU A 114 0.14 -3.29 -7.63
C LEU A 114 -1.19 -3.74 -8.24
N ARG A 115 -2.31 -3.14 -7.84
CA ARG A 115 -3.63 -3.42 -8.42
C ARG A 115 -3.68 -3.06 -9.91
N ASN A 116 -3.13 -1.92 -10.28
CA ASN A 116 -3.06 -1.48 -11.67
C ASN A 116 -2.16 -2.40 -12.49
N GLN A 117 -0.98 -2.75 -11.98
CA GLN A 117 -0.07 -3.70 -12.63
C GLN A 117 -0.72 -5.07 -12.81
N PHE A 118 -1.46 -5.54 -11.82
CA PHE A 118 -2.22 -6.79 -11.94
C PHE A 118 -3.28 -6.72 -13.05
N SER A 119 -3.95 -5.59 -13.19
CA SER A 119 -4.94 -5.39 -14.25
C SER A 119 -4.29 -5.40 -15.64
N VAL A 120 -3.15 -4.75 -15.79
CA VAL A 120 -2.35 -4.77 -17.04
C VAL A 120 -1.88 -6.18 -17.35
N ALA A 121 -1.29 -6.88 -16.38
CA ALA A 121 -0.79 -8.24 -16.56
C ALA A 121 -1.90 -9.23 -16.98
N LYS A 122 -3.12 -9.07 -16.45
CA LYS A 122 -4.28 -9.86 -16.89
C LYS A 122 -4.65 -9.61 -18.36
N LEU A 123 -4.59 -8.35 -18.80
CA LEU A 123 -4.86 -8.00 -20.20
C LEU A 123 -3.78 -8.56 -21.13
N GLU A 124 -2.51 -8.44 -20.75
CA GLU A 124 -1.39 -9.00 -21.51
C GLU A 124 -1.48 -10.52 -21.65
N ALA A 125 -1.83 -11.22 -20.57
CA ALA A 125 -2.02 -12.67 -20.60
C ALA A 125 -3.19 -13.07 -21.51
N ARG A 126 -4.32 -12.35 -21.46
CA ARG A 126 -5.47 -12.59 -22.34
C ARG A 126 -5.10 -12.35 -23.81
N LEU A 127 -4.37 -11.29 -24.10
CA LEU A 127 -3.91 -10.98 -25.45
C LEU A 127 -2.98 -12.07 -25.99
N ALA A 128 -2.03 -12.55 -25.19
CA ALA A 128 -1.13 -13.63 -25.56
C ALA A 128 -1.86 -14.94 -25.88
N ILE A 129 -2.88 -15.29 -25.08
CA ILE A 129 -3.74 -16.46 -25.32
C ILE A 129 -4.54 -16.30 -26.61
N ALA A 130 -5.12 -15.14 -26.84
CA ALA A 130 -5.88 -14.84 -28.07
C ALA A 130 -5.02 -14.95 -29.33
N GLN A 131 -3.79 -14.44 -29.29
CA GLN A 131 -2.83 -14.56 -30.38
C GLN A 131 -2.46 -16.01 -30.67
N GLN A 132 -2.25 -16.84 -29.63
CA GLN A 132 -1.98 -18.25 -29.80
C GLN A 132 -3.15 -19.01 -30.47
N LEU A 133 -4.39 -18.72 -30.08
CA LEU A 133 -5.57 -19.34 -30.68
C LEU A 133 -5.67 -18.94 -32.17
N THR A 134 -5.43 -17.70 -32.50
CA THR A 134 -5.44 -17.21 -33.89
C THR A 134 -4.34 -17.88 -34.72
N ASP A 135 -3.14 -18.01 -34.19
CA ASP A 135 -2.04 -18.69 -34.87
C ASP A 135 -2.32 -20.19 -35.10
N PHE A 136 -2.99 -20.84 -34.15
CA PHE A 136 -3.41 -22.23 -34.28
C PHE A 136 -4.43 -22.41 -35.40
N GLU A 137 -5.48 -21.60 -35.40
CA GLU A 137 -6.52 -21.64 -36.46
C GLU A 137 -5.93 -21.37 -37.85
N SER A 138 -5.00 -20.40 -37.95
CA SER A 138 -4.32 -20.10 -39.22
C SER A 138 -3.49 -21.26 -39.75
N ARG A 139 -2.84 -22.01 -38.86
CA ARG A 139 -2.05 -23.20 -39.23
C ARG A 139 -2.96 -24.34 -39.68
N GLU A 140 -4.10 -24.54 -39.06
CA GLU A 140 -5.06 -25.56 -39.52
C GLU A 140 -5.60 -25.25 -40.92
N LEU A 141 -5.89 -23.97 -41.20
CA LEU A 141 -6.41 -23.54 -42.52
C LEU A 141 -5.36 -23.65 -43.62
N VAL A 142 -4.07 -23.47 -43.31
CA VAL A 142 -2.97 -23.61 -44.29
C VAL A 142 -2.59 -25.08 -44.50
N GLY A 143 -2.87 -25.94 -43.53
CA GLY A 143 -2.60 -27.40 -43.64
C GLY A 143 -3.62 -28.18 -44.45
N LEU A 144 -4.65 -27.51 -44.94
CA LEU A 144 -5.61 -28.06 -45.88
C LEU A 144 -5.18 -27.79 -47.34
#